data_811c8c65db9a8c8db62ae7e3a38b55d4
#
_entry.id   811c8c65db9a8c8db62ae7e3a38b55d4
#
_cell.length_a   1.000
_cell.length_b   1.000
_cell.length_c   1.000
_cell.angle_alpha   90.00
_cell.angle_beta   90.00
_cell.angle_gamma   90.00
#
_symmetry.space_group_name_H-M   'P 1'
#
loop_
_entity.id
_entity.type
_entity.pdbx_description
1 polymer ?
#
loop_
_entity_poly.entity_id
_entity_poly.type
_entity_poly.pdbx_seq_one_letter_code
_entity_poly.pdbx_strand_id
1 'polypeptide(L)'
;ISHEIRNPLTLVYSTLQLIESQHPEVLTFSHWAELHQDIEYMKFLLEDLSSYNNGERLELTPVSASTYFRRIALSFAASIVDTDIEFVSRIPKDLPEISADPVKLRQAVLNLLRNACDALNKKAPDSQKPVITFSVSLQTDSLHIGVRDNGCGIAPEDQKTIFEPFVTHKPDGTGLGLAITRRIIQAHHGTVTLNSVLHNGTTFTLTLPIQ
;
A
#
# COMPACT_ATOMS: atom_id res chain seq x y z
N ILE A 1 -5.86 -13.91 18.65
CA ILE A 1 -4.39 -13.80 18.75
C ILE A 1 -3.93 -12.38 18.37
N SER A 2 -4.30 -11.81 17.21
CA SER A 2 -3.86 -10.45 16.81
C SER A 2 -4.31 -9.36 17.79
N HIS A 3 -5.50 -9.46 18.37
CA HIS A 3 -6.00 -8.50 19.38
C HIS A 3 -5.30 -8.65 20.72
N GLU A 4 -4.96 -9.88 21.12
CA GLU A 4 -4.29 -10.17 22.40
C GLU A 4 -2.82 -9.70 22.41
N ILE A 5 -2.17 -9.66 21.23
CA ILE A 5 -0.81 -9.13 21.10
C ILE A 5 -0.84 -7.60 20.90
N ARG A 6 -1.86 -7.06 20.23
CA ARG A 6 -1.98 -5.61 20.02
C ARG A 6 -2.10 -4.84 21.33
N ASN A 7 -2.87 -5.35 22.27
CA ASN A 7 -3.09 -4.68 23.54
C ASN A 7 -1.79 -4.42 24.34
N PRO A 8 -0.96 -5.44 24.64
CA PRO A 8 0.30 -5.21 25.34
C PRO A 8 1.26 -4.34 24.53
N LEU A 9 1.31 -4.45 23.20
CA LEU A 9 2.17 -3.61 22.39
C LEU A 9 1.73 -2.13 22.42
N THR A 10 0.42 -1.87 22.42
CA THR A 10 -0.11 -0.51 22.58
C THR A 10 0.26 0.08 23.95
N LEU A 11 0.23 -0.74 25.01
CA LEU A 11 0.66 -0.31 26.34
C LEU A 11 2.14 0.04 26.38
N VAL A 12 3.00 -0.80 25.78
CA VAL A 12 4.44 -0.53 25.68
C VAL A 12 4.68 0.79 24.94
N TYR A 13 4.04 0.99 23.80
CA TYR A 13 4.18 2.23 23.01
C TYR A 13 3.72 3.47 23.79
N SER A 14 2.56 3.39 24.47
CA SER A 14 2.06 4.48 25.30
C SER A 14 2.98 4.78 26.50
N THR A 15 3.59 3.74 27.06
CA THR A 15 4.57 3.90 28.16
C THR A 15 5.83 4.61 27.68
N LEU A 16 6.32 4.29 26.49
CA LEU A 16 7.48 4.98 25.88
C LEU A 16 7.16 6.47 25.65
N GLN A 17 6.00 6.78 25.07
CA GLN A 17 5.57 8.18 24.89
C GLN A 17 5.45 8.93 26.22
N LEU A 18 4.99 8.25 27.28
CA LEU A 18 4.92 8.84 28.60
C LEU A 18 6.33 9.13 29.17
N ILE A 19 7.25 8.19 29.01
CA ILE A 19 8.65 8.37 29.41
C ILE A 19 9.27 9.56 28.68
N GLU A 20 9.09 9.66 27.36
CA GLU A 20 9.58 10.79 26.56
C GLU A 20 9.00 12.13 27.00
N SER A 21 7.72 12.15 27.38
CA SER A 21 7.07 13.37 27.85
C SER A 21 7.55 13.82 29.22
N GLN A 22 7.91 12.88 30.08
CA GLN A 22 8.38 13.15 31.45
C GLN A 22 9.90 13.33 31.54
N HIS A 23 10.63 12.69 30.64
CA HIS A 23 12.09 12.59 30.60
C HIS A 23 12.62 12.84 29.19
N PRO A 24 12.57 14.09 28.68
CA PRO A 24 13.03 14.40 27.31
C PRO A 24 14.49 14.01 27.06
N GLU A 25 15.31 13.88 28.08
CA GLU A 25 16.70 13.43 28.01
C GLU A 25 16.86 12.02 27.43
N VAL A 26 15.84 11.16 27.49
CA VAL A 26 15.90 9.81 26.92
C VAL A 26 16.08 9.81 25.39
N LEU A 27 15.67 10.87 24.72
CA LEU A 27 15.87 11.02 23.26
C LEU A 27 17.36 11.07 22.87
N THR A 28 18.25 11.34 23.84
CA THR A 28 19.70 11.36 23.65
C THR A 28 20.37 10.00 23.96
N PHE A 29 19.62 9.03 24.48
CA PHE A 29 20.18 7.73 24.84
C PHE A 29 20.45 6.91 23.58
N SER A 30 21.63 6.26 23.56
CA SER A 30 21.96 5.31 22.50
C SER A 30 20.86 4.23 22.44
N HIS A 31 20.46 3.85 21.22
CA HIS A 31 19.41 2.84 20.96
C HIS A 31 17.95 3.26 21.33
N TRP A 32 17.68 4.47 21.85
CA TRP A 32 16.30 4.89 22.09
C TRP A 32 15.49 5.03 20.80
N ALA A 33 16.10 5.62 19.77
CA ALA A 33 15.49 5.74 18.45
C ALA A 33 15.25 4.36 17.80
N GLU A 34 16.20 3.42 17.95
CA GLU A 34 16.08 2.04 17.46
C GLU A 34 14.91 1.31 18.15
N LEU A 35 14.81 1.42 19.49
CA LEU A 35 13.71 0.83 20.24
C LEU A 35 12.35 1.35 19.78
N HIS A 36 12.25 2.65 19.51
CA HIS A 36 11.02 3.27 18.99
C HIS A 36 10.66 2.73 17.61
N GLN A 37 11.65 2.62 16.72
CA GLN A 37 11.46 2.06 15.37
C GLN A 37 11.03 0.59 15.43
N ASP A 38 11.64 -0.22 16.30
CA ASP A 38 11.29 -1.62 16.46
C ASP A 38 9.86 -1.83 16.94
N ILE A 39 9.40 -0.99 17.86
CA ILE A 39 8.02 -1.06 18.36
C ILE A 39 7.02 -0.58 17.30
N GLU A 40 7.33 0.47 16.56
CA GLU A 40 6.49 0.90 15.44
C GLU A 40 6.44 -0.18 14.34
N TYR A 41 7.55 -0.84 14.06
CA TYR A 41 7.60 -1.94 13.12
C TYR A 41 6.74 -3.13 13.58
N MET A 42 6.80 -3.52 14.87
CA MET A 42 5.93 -4.56 15.42
C MET A 42 4.43 -4.19 15.32
N LYS A 43 4.05 -2.93 15.57
CA LYS A 43 2.68 -2.45 15.35
C LYS A 43 2.27 -2.63 13.90
N PHE A 44 3.10 -2.22 12.97
CA PHE A 44 2.86 -2.35 11.54
C PHE A 44 2.67 -3.83 11.13
N LEU A 45 3.52 -4.75 11.61
CA LEU A 45 3.38 -6.19 11.37
C LEU A 45 2.04 -6.75 11.88
N LEU A 46 1.61 -6.33 13.07
CA LEU A 46 0.34 -6.77 13.66
C LEU A 46 -0.88 -6.19 12.92
N GLU A 47 -0.79 -4.97 12.43
CA GLU A 47 -1.83 -4.36 11.60
C GLU A 47 -1.95 -5.09 10.26
N ASP A 48 -0.83 -5.40 9.62
CA ASP A 48 -0.80 -6.17 8.38
C ASP A 48 -1.37 -7.57 8.57
N LEU A 49 -0.97 -8.28 9.63
CA LEU A 49 -1.50 -9.62 9.95
C LEU A 49 -3.00 -9.59 10.26
N SER A 50 -3.45 -8.57 11.00
CA SER A 50 -4.87 -8.36 11.29
C SER A 50 -5.67 -8.05 10.02
N SER A 51 -5.13 -7.19 9.16
CA SER A 51 -5.72 -6.85 7.87
C SER A 51 -5.77 -8.05 6.93
N TYR A 52 -4.74 -8.88 6.94
CA TYR A 52 -4.73 -10.13 6.19
C TYR A 52 -5.85 -11.06 6.65
N ASN A 53 -6.04 -11.25 7.96
CA ASN A 53 -7.08 -12.13 8.51
C ASN A 53 -8.51 -11.59 8.31
N ASN A 54 -8.70 -10.26 8.31
CA ASN A 54 -10.01 -9.59 8.21
C ASN A 54 -10.29 -9.04 6.80
N GLY A 55 -9.44 -9.32 5.81
CA GLY A 55 -9.55 -8.77 4.46
C GLY A 55 -10.85 -9.12 3.73
N GLU A 56 -11.49 -10.25 4.09
CA GLU A 56 -12.71 -10.75 3.45
C GLU A 56 -14.00 -10.09 3.97
N ARG A 57 -13.99 -9.50 5.18
CA ARG A 57 -15.18 -8.85 5.73
C ARG A 57 -15.20 -7.38 5.30
N LEU A 58 -16.13 -7.05 4.41
CA LEU A 58 -16.31 -5.71 3.86
C LEU A 58 -17.48 -4.96 4.53
N GLU A 59 -17.32 -3.66 4.67
CA GLU A 59 -18.37 -2.70 4.99
C GLU A 59 -18.68 -1.90 3.73
N LEU A 60 -19.52 -2.47 2.85
CA LEU A 60 -19.84 -1.87 1.56
C LEU A 60 -20.71 -0.63 1.74
N THR A 61 -20.32 0.47 1.10
CA THR A 61 -21.04 1.73 1.04
C THR A 61 -21.01 2.30 -0.37
N PRO A 62 -21.98 3.13 -0.78
CA PRO A 62 -21.89 3.87 -2.04
C PRO A 62 -20.69 4.82 -2.03
N VAL A 63 -19.84 4.74 -3.05
CA VAL A 63 -18.62 5.53 -3.17
C VAL A 63 -18.59 6.21 -4.54
N SER A 64 -18.55 7.54 -4.58
CA SER A 64 -18.28 8.30 -5.80
C SER A 64 -16.84 8.06 -6.27
N ALA A 65 -16.67 7.20 -7.29
CA ALA A 65 -15.34 6.73 -7.71
C ALA A 65 -14.40 7.88 -8.08
N SER A 66 -14.87 8.88 -8.85
CA SER A 66 -14.05 10.03 -9.25
C SER A 66 -13.50 10.79 -8.04
N THR A 67 -14.38 11.16 -7.11
CA THR A 67 -14.00 11.94 -5.91
C THR A 67 -13.08 11.12 -5.02
N TYR A 68 -13.41 9.86 -4.83
CA TYR A 68 -12.66 8.96 -3.96
C TYR A 68 -11.22 8.74 -4.43
N PHE A 69 -11.03 8.35 -5.70
CA PHE A 69 -9.68 8.10 -6.21
C PHE A 69 -8.85 9.37 -6.37
N ARG A 70 -9.47 10.53 -6.64
CA ARG A 70 -8.76 11.82 -6.63
C ARG A 70 -8.25 12.19 -5.24
N ARG A 71 -9.02 11.92 -4.18
CA ARG A 71 -8.56 12.13 -2.80
C ARG A 71 -7.36 11.25 -2.46
N ILE A 72 -7.35 9.98 -2.90
CA ILE A 72 -6.19 9.11 -2.74
C ILE A 72 -4.99 9.67 -3.49
N ALA A 73 -5.16 10.06 -4.77
CA ALA A 73 -4.10 10.64 -5.58
C ALA A 73 -3.49 11.90 -4.95
N LEU A 74 -4.31 12.82 -4.45
CA LEU A 74 -3.84 14.04 -3.78
C LEU A 74 -3.09 13.74 -2.48
N SER A 75 -3.63 12.83 -1.66
CA SER A 75 -2.99 12.42 -0.41
C SER A 75 -1.63 11.75 -0.67
N PHE A 76 -1.55 10.91 -1.68
CA PHE A 76 -0.30 10.25 -2.05
C PHE A 76 0.71 11.23 -2.64
N ALA A 77 0.29 12.13 -3.56
CA ALA A 77 1.17 13.16 -4.12
C ALA A 77 1.81 14.03 -3.02
N ALA A 78 1.04 14.38 -1.99
CA ALA A 78 1.56 15.14 -0.85
C ALA A 78 2.61 14.34 -0.04
N SER A 79 2.50 13.01 0.02
CA SER A 79 3.46 12.17 0.78
C SER A 79 4.80 11.95 0.07
N ILE A 80 4.90 12.27 -1.21
CA ILE A 80 6.13 12.10 -2.01
C ILE A 80 6.69 13.43 -2.52
N VAL A 81 6.21 14.57 -2.01
CA VAL A 81 6.59 15.91 -2.47
C VAL A 81 8.10 16.18 -2.35
N ASP A 82 8.75 15.61 -1.34
CA ASP A 82 10.19 15.75 -1.08
C ASP A 82 11.05 14.70 -1.82
N THR A 83 10.48 14.02 -2.81
CA THR A 83 11.19 13.01 -3.63
C THR A 83 11.28 13.46 -5.08
N ASP A 84 12.23 12.87 -5.85
CA ASP A 84 12.37 13.13 -7.29
C ASP A 84 11.33 12.39 -8.16
N ILE A 85 10.35 11.72 -7.54
CA ILE A 85 9.35 10.90 -8.23
C ILE A 85 8.31 11.80 -8.89
N GLU A 86 8.16 11.69 -10.20
CA GLU A 86 7.04 12.30 -10.92
C GLU A 86 5.77 11.46 -10.73
N PHE A 87 4.72 12.07 -10.19
CA PHE A 87 3.44 11.43 -10.02
C PHE A 87 2.40 11.94 -11.02
N VAL A 88 1.90 11.05 -11.87
CA VAL A 88 0.89 11.34 -12.87
C VAL A 88 -0.42 10.67 -12.50
N SER A 89 -1.50 11.45 -12.30
CA SER A 89 -2.83 10.88 -12.04
C SER A 89 -3.76 11.10 -13.24
N ARG A 90 -4.44 10.02 -13.69
CA ARG A 90 -5.40 10.02 -14.80
C ARG A 90 -6.72 9.47 -14.32
N ILE A 91 -7.60 10.34 -13.83
CA ILE A 91 -8.88 9.97 -13.22
C ILE A 91 -9.99 10.82 -13.89
N PRO A 92 -10.89 10.21 -14.68
CA PRO A 92 -12.03 10.90 -15.30
C PRO A 92 -12.92 11.57 -14.26
N LYS A 93 -13.70 12.58 -14.69
CA LYS A 93 -14.63 13.30 -13.80
C LYS A 93 -15.97 12.56 -13.63
N ASP A 94 -16.32 11.76 -14.56
CA ASP A 94 -17.62 11.12 -14.82
C ASP A 94 -17.61 9.60 -14.59
N LEU A 95 -16.82 9.14 -13.61
CA LEU A 95 -16.87 7.75 -13.19
C LEU A 95 -18.15 7.49 -12.37
N PRO A 96 -18.73 6.28 -12.48
CA PRO A 96 -19.93 5.92 -11.74
C PRO A 96 -19.69 5.84 -10.23
N GLU A 97 -20.77 5.81 -9.48
CA GLU A 97 -20.77 5.37 -8.09
C GLU A 97 -20.57 3.86 -8.04
N ILE A 98 -19.80 3.38 -7.10
CA ILE A 98 -19.51 1.95 -6.88
C ILE A 98 -19.86 1.55 -5.45
N SER A 99 -20.28 0.31 -5.25
CA SER A 99 -20.44 -0.28 -3.92
C SER A 99 -19.10 -0.86 -3.47
N ALA A 100 -18.45 -0.22 -2.48
CA ALA A 100 -17.13 -0.64 -2.01
C ALA A 100 -16.93 -0.34 -0.52
N ASP A 101 -15.98 -1.03 0.10
CA ASP A 101 -15.45 -0.65 1.41
C ASP A 101 -14.33 0.38 1.20
N PRO A 102 -14.56 1.67 1.54
CA PRO A 102 -13.61 2.73 1.22
C PRO A 102 -12.30 2.62 2.01
N VAL A 103 -12.31 2.02 3.19
CA VAL A 103 -11.10 1.87 4.01
C VAL A 103 -10.20 0.81 3.41
N LYS A 104 -10.75 -0.36 3.11
CA LYS A 104 -10.00 -1.48 2.53
C LYS A 104 -9.55 -1.21 1.10
N LEU A 105 -10.41 -0.60 0.28
CA LEU A 105 -10.03 -0.23 -1.08
C LEU A 105 -8.88 0.80 -1.08
N ARG A 106 -8.91 1.78 -0.16
CA ARG A 106 -7.79 2.71 0.03
C ARG A 106 -6.51 1.97 0.42
N GLN A 107 -6.59 1.01 1.34
CA GLN A 107 -5.45 0.18 1.76
C GLN A 107 -4.84 -0.55 0.56
N ALA A 108 -5.66 -1.21 -0.27
CA ALA A 108 -5.20 -1.92 -1.46
C ALA A 108 -4.46 -0.98 -2.44
N VAL A 109 -5.03 0.19 -2.75
CA VAL A 109 -4.42 1.17 -3.65
C VAL A 109 -3.12 1.72 -3.08
N LEU A 110 -3.09 2.10 -1.79
CA LEU A 110 -1.88 2.63 -1.16
C LEU A 110 -0.76 1.59 -1.08
N ASN A 111 -1.07 0.31 -0.88
CA ASN A 111 -0.07 -0.77 -0.94
C ASN A 111 0.62 -0.84 -2.31
N LEU A 112 -0.15 -0.71 -3.40
CA LEU A 112 0.43 -0.70 -4.75
C LEU A 112 1.29 0.56 -5.00
N LEU A 113 0.82 1.72 -4.57
CA LEU A 113 1.54 2.98 -4.72
C LEU A 113 2.87 2.99 -3.94
N ARG A 114 2.89 2.45 -2.71
CA ARG A 114 4.11 2.26 -1.91
C ARG A 114 5.06 1.28 -2.58
N ASN A 115 4.55 0.16 -3.12
CA ASN A 115 5.37 -0.79 -3.86
C ASN A 115 6.02 -0.16 -5.09
N ALA A 116 5.32 0.75 -5.78
CA ALA A 116 5.88 1.51 -6.89
C ALA A 116 7.03 2.44 -6.43
N CYS A 117 6.90 3.14 -5.30
CA CYS A 117 8.00 3.93 -4.72
C CYS A 117 9.22 3.06 -4.42
N ASP A 118 9.02 1.90 -3.77
CA ASP A 118 10.11 0.99 -3.42
C ASP A 118 10.83 0.42 -4.66
N ALA A 119 10.08 0.17 -5.74
CA ALA A 119 10.65 -0.29 -7.01
C ALA A 119 11.51 0.79 -7.69
N LEU A 120 11.15 2.06 -7.52
CA LEU A 120 11.91 3.19 -8.03
C LEU A 120 13.19 3.44 -7.22
N ASN A 121 13.15 3.29 -5.90
CA ASN A 121 14.32 3.45 -5.02
C ASN A 121 15.41 2.39 -5.28
N LYS A 122 15.05 1.24 -5.88
CA LYS A 122 15.97 0.16 -6.27
C LYS A 122 16.56 0.34 -7.67
N LYS A 123 16.17 1.39 -8.39
CA LYS A 123 16.61 1.64 -9.76
C LYS A 123 18.01 2.26 -9.78
N ALA A 124 18.82 1.92 -10.81
CA ALA A 124 20.16 2.48 -10.96
C ALA A 124 20.13 4.01 -11.16
N PRO A 125 21.12 4.77 -10.63
CA PRO A 125 21.13 6.24 -10.64
C PRO A 125 21.06 6.89 -12.04
N ASP A 126 21.60 6.25 -13.07
CA ASP A 126 21.65 6.78 -14.47
C ASP A 126 20.42 6.44 -15.30
N SER A 127 19.33 6.02 -14.68
CA SER A 127 18.11 5.62 -15.37
C SER A 127 17.17 6.81 -15.63
N GLN A 128 16.19 6.61 -16.52
CA GLN A 128 15.13 7.60 -16.79
C GLN A 128 14.50 8.14 -15.49
N LYS A 129 14.01 9.38 -15.51
CA LYS A 129 13.30 10.01 -14.38
C LYS A 129 12.29 9.03 -13.75
N PRO A 130 12.27 8.89 -12.42
CA PRO A 130 11.34 8.02 -11.75
C PRO A 130 9.91 8.53 -11.91
N VAL A 131 9.00 7.68 -12.39
CA VAL A 131 7.60 8.05 -12.69
C VAL A 131 6.66 7.00 -12.12
N ILE A 132 5.63 7.46 -11.41
CA ILE A 132 4.46 6.65 -11.05
C ILE A 132 3.22 7.20 -11.76
N THR A 133 2.50 6.35 -12.47
CA THR A 133 1.21 6.69 -13.06
C THR A 133 0.09 5.97 -12.31
N PHE A 134 -0.84 6.73 -11.77
CA PHE A 134 -2.08 6.24 -11.17
C PHE A 134 -3.23 6.55 -12.09
N SER A 135 -3.95 5.53 -12.55
CA SER A 135 -5.04 5.70 -13.52
C SER A 135 -6.29 4.97 -13.07
N VAL A 136 -7.44 5.54 -13.38
CA VAL A 136 -8.75 4.89 -13.22
C VAL A 136 -9.50 5.03 -14.51
N SER A 137 -10.10 3.95 -14.99
CA SER A 137 -10.92 3.95 -16.21
C SER A 137 -12.10 3.01 -16.07
N LEU A 138 -13.18 3.36 -16.76
CA LEU A 138 -14.35 2.53 -16.89
C LEU A 138 -14.24 1.70 -18.18
N GLN A 139 -14.41 0.39 -18.09
CA GLN A 139 -14.45 -0.50 -19.24
C GLN A 139 -15.64 -1.43 -19.10
N THR A 140 -16.58 -1.32 -20.04
CA THR A 140 -17.85 -2.07 -20.03
C THR A 140 -18.55 -1.97 -18.67
N ASP A 141 -18.52 -3.03 -17.85
CA ASP A 141 -19.18 -3.13 -16.54
C ASP A 141 -18.17 -3.22 -15.38
N SER A 142 -16.96 -2.73 -15.57
CA SER A 142 -15.92 -2.79 -14.55
C SER A 142 -15.06 -1.53 -14.49
N LEU A 143 -14.62 -1.21 -13.27
CA LEU A 143 -13.67 -0.14 -12.99
C LEU A 143 -12.28 -0.71 -12.95
N HIS A 144 -11.38 -0.18 -13.77
CA HIS A 144 -9.98 -0.55 -13.82
C HIS A 144 -9.14 0.51 -13.13
N ILE A 145 -8.41 0.10 -12.08
CA ILE A 145 -7.54 0.97 -11.28
C ILE A 145 -6.11 0.50 -11.51
N GLY A 146 -5.33 1.31 -12.24
CA GLY A 146 -3.95 0.99 -12.61
C GLY A 146 -2.93 1.77 -11.80
N VAL A 147 -1.90 1.09 -11.31
CA VAL A 147 -0.68 1.69 -10.76
C VAL A 147 0.50 1.19 -11.58
N ARG A 148 1.16 2.10 -12.27
CA ARG A 148 2.32 1.81 -13.12
C ARG A 148 3.54 2.58 -12.61
N ASP A 149 4.64 1.90 -12.48
CA ASP A 149 5.97 2.48 -12.27
C ASP A 149 6.92 2.15 -13.43
N ASN A 150 8.02 2.89 -13.52
CA ASN A 150 9.14 2.60 -14.40
C ASN A 150 10.38 2.15 -13.59
N GLY A 151 10.16 1.43 -12.49
CA GLY A 151 11.17 0.95 -11.56
C GLY A 151 11.93 -0.30 -12.02
N CYS A 152 12.47 -1.03 -11.06
CA CYS A 152 13.29 -2.23 -11.31
C CYS A 152 12.55 -3.39 -11.96
N GLY A 153 11.21 -3.37 -11.98
CA GLY A 153 10.41 -4.50 -12.45
C GLY A 153 10.50 -5.74 -11.54
N ILE A 154 9.86 -6.83 -11.97
CA ILE A 154 9.78 -8.10 -11.23
C ILE A 154 10.23 -9.22 -12.15
N ALA A 155 11.15 -10.05 -11.68
CA ALA A 155 11.66 -11.20 -12.43
C ALA A 155 10.53 -12.21 -12.72
N PRO A 156 10.52 -12.87 -13.88
CA PRO A 156 9.44 -13.79 -14.28
C PRO A 156 9.18 -14.93 -13.28
N GLU A 157 10.23 -15.43 -12.63
CA GLU A 157 10.14 -16.44 -11.58
C GLU A 157 9.37 -15.97 -10.36
N ASP A 158 9.53 -14.69 -9.95
CA ASP A 158 8.89 -14.12 -8.80
C ASP A 158 7.42 -13.74 -9.04
N GLN A 159 7.06 -13.41 -10.29
CA GLN A 159 5.69 -12.97 -10.65
C GLN A 159 4.61 -13.96 -10.26
N LYS A 160 4.94 -15.24 -10.11
CA LYS A 160 3.99 -16.29 -9.73
C LYS A 160 3.67 -16.29 -8.24
N THR A 161 4.62 -15.88 -7.41
CA THR A 161 4.57 -16.00 -5.94
C THR A 161 4.39 -14.69 -5.21
N ILE A 162 4.52 -13.53 -5.88
CA ILE A 162 4.44 -12.21 -5.22
C ILE A 162 3.12 -11.92 -4.48
N PHE A 163 2.05 -12.66 -4.79
CA PHE A 163 0.77 -12.56 -4.09
C PHE A 163 0.61 -13.58 -2.95
N GLU A 164 1.60 -14.44 -2.74
CA GLU A 164 1.63 -15.35 -1.61
C GLU A 164 2.02 -14.59 -0.34
N PRO A 165 1.41 -14.90 0.81
CA PRO A 165 1.75 -14.23 2.05
C PRO A 165 3.20 -14.51 2.47
N PHE A 166 3.84 -13.52 3.06
CA PHE A 166 5.24 -13.56 3.55
C PHE A 166 6.31 -13.66 2.45
N VAL A 167 5.95 -13.57 1.17
CA VAL A 167 6.91 -13.49 0.07
C VAL A 167 7.38 -12.04 -0.11
N THR A 168 8.65 -11.79 0.13
CA THR A 168 9.26 -10.47 -0.01
C THR A 168 10.75 -10.55 -0.33
N HIS A 169 11.23 -9.62 -1.15
CA HIS A 169 12.66 -9.39 -1.43
C HIS A 169 13.13 -8.05 -0.81
N LYS A 170 12.32 -7.47 0.10
CA LYS A 170 12.65 -6.24 0.82
C LYS A 170 13.15 -6.60 2.22
N PRO A 171 14.26 -6.00 2.71
CA PRO A 171 14.76 -6.27 4.06
C PRO A 171 13.70 -6.03 5.13
N ASP A 172 12.95 -4.92 5.02
CA ASP A 172 11.94 -4.49 5.99
C ASP A 172 10.50 -4.76 5.51
N GLY A 173 10.33 -5.66 4.53
CA GLY A 173 9.03 -5.98 3.97
C GLY A 173 8.34 -7.12 4.71
N THR A 174 7.05 -6.96 5.04
CA THR A 174 6.24 -8.03 5.66
C THR A 174 5.90 -9.16 4.70
N GLY A 175 5.96 -8.89 3.38
CA GLY A 175 5.45 -9.81 2.35
C GLY A 175 3.92 -9.99 2.37
N LEU A 176 3.19 -9.16 3.13
CA LEU A 176 1.74 -9.25 3.25
C LEU A 176 0.99 -8.25 2.36
N GLY A 177 1.60 -7.15 1.95
CA GLY A 177 0.90 -6.06 1.26
C GLY A 177 0.18 -6.50 -0.03
N LEU A 178 0.84 -7.27 -0.91
CA LEU A 178 0.21 -7.77 -2.14
C LEU A 178 -0.82 -8.86 -1.86
N ALA A 179 -0.57 -9.73 -0.88
CA ALA A 179 -1.53 -10.74 -0.44
C ALA A 179 -2.82 -10.10 0.11
N ILE A 180 -2.68 -9.06 0.96
CA ILE A 180 -3.80 -8.26 1.47
C ILE A 180 -4.54 -7.57 0.31
N THR A 181 -3.83 -6.94 -0.62
CA THR A 181 -4.41 -6.31 -1.80
C THR A 181 -5.27 -7.29 -2.58
N ARG A 182 -4.74 -8.49 -2.88
CA ARG A 182 -5.47 -9.55 -3.59
C ARG A 182 -6.73 -9.98 -2.83
N ARG A 183 -6.66 -10.19 -1.52
CA ARG A 183 -7.83 -10.58 -0.68
C ARG A 183 -8.89 -9.48 -0.65
N ILE A 184 -8.52 -8.23 -0.48
CA ILE A 184 -9.44 -7.10 -0.51
C ILE A 184 -10.18 -7.05 -1.84
N ILE A 185 -9.46 -7.13 -2.95
CA ILE A 185 -10.05 -7.04 -4.28
C ILE A 185 -10.94 -8.25 -4.59
N GLN A 186 -10.53 -9.46 -4.19
CA GLN A 186 -11.35 -10.67 -4.31
C GLN A 186 -12.64 -10.58 -3.47
N ALA A 187 -12.57 -10.02 -2.25
CA ALA A 187 -13.75 -9.79 -1.43
C ALA A 187 -14.73 -8.79 -2.09
N HIS A 188 -14.23 -7.84 -2.87
CA HIS A 188 -15.04 -6.96 -3.73
C HIS A 188 -15.45 -7.61 -5.06
N HIS A 189 -15.34 -8.93 -5.21
CA HIS A 189 -15.61 -9.68 -6.44
C HIS A 189 -14.76 -9.26 -7.64
N GLY A 190 -13.64 -8.61 -7.40
CA GLY A 190 -12.70 -8.12 -8.39
C GLY A 190 -11.51 -9.06 -8.63
N THR A 191 -10.62 -8.61 -9.50
CA THR A 191 -9.37 -9.32 -9.83
C THR A 191 -8.17 -8.38 -9.79
N VAL A 192 -6.99 -8.95 -9.53
CA VAL A 192 -5.70 -8.25 -9.60
C VAL A 192 -4.87 -8.88 -10.70
N THR A 193 -4.37 -8.05 -11.61
CA THR A 193 -3.46 -8.48 -12.67
C THR A 193 -2.13 -7.74 -12.60
N LEU A 194 -1.09 -8.39 -13.11
CA LEU A 194 0.28 -7.89 -13.14
C LEU A 194 0.81 -7.96 -14.56
N ASN A 195 1.47 -6.88 -14.99
CA ASN A 195 2.33 -6.86 -16.16
C ASN A 195 3.66 -6.21 -15.75
N SER A 196 4.74 -6.96 -15.77
CA SER A 196 6.07 -6.50 -15.36
C SER A 196 7.16 -7.05 -16.25
N VAL A 197 8.14 -6.21 -16.53
CA VAL A 197 9.37 -6.57 -17.23
C VAL A 197 10.55 -6.11 -16.38
N LEU A 198 11.46 -7.02 -16.09
CA LEU A 198 12.65 -6.73 -15.29
C LEU A 198 13.40 -5.53 -15.89
N HIS A 199 13.80 -4.60 -15.06
CA HIS A 199 14.43 -3.30 -15.39
C HIS A 199 13.59 -2.33 -16.23
N ASN A 200 12.30 -2.61 -16.47
CA ASN A 200 11.43 -1.76 -17.29
C ASN A 200 10.12 -1.36 -16.58
N GLY A 201 9.99 -1.71 -15.30
CA GLY A 201 8.88 -1.32 -14.45
C GLY A 201 7.75 -2.33 -14.36
N THR A 202 6.73 -1.95 -13.62
CA THR A 202 5.58 -2.79 -13.29
C THR A 202 4.27 -2.05 -13.48
N THR A 203 3.25 -2.75 -13.92
CA THR A 203 1.86 -2.29 -13.92
C THR A 203 1.01 -3.29 -13.15
N PHE A 204 0.43 -2.86 -12.04
CA PHE A 204 -0.66 -3.57 -11.37
C PHE A 204 -1.99 -2.98 -11.81
N THR A 205 -2.97 -3.84 -12.07
CA THR A 205 -4.34 -3.41 -12.38
C THR A 205 -5.30 -4.15 -11.45
N LEU A 206 -6.11 -3.37 -10.71
CA LEU A 206 -7.24 -3.85 -9.94
C LEU A 206 -8.49 -3.67 -10.80
N THR A 207 -9.28 -4.71 -10.97
CA THR A 207 -10.55 -4.66 -11.69
C THR A 207 -11.68 -4.91 -10.71
N LEU A 208 -12.62 -3.98 -10.60
CA LEU A 208 -13.80 -4.07 -9.75
C LEU A 208 -15.07 -4.08 -10.63
N PRO A 209 -15.99 -5.03 -10.44
CA PRO A 209 -17.29 -4.99 -11.12
C PRO A 209 -18.09 -3.79 -10.62
N ILE A 210 -18.85 -3.18 -11.53
CA ILE A 210 -19.83 -2.14 -11.18
C ILE A 210 -21.15 -2.87 -10.94
N GLN A 211 -21.63 -2.84 -9.70
CA GLN A 211 -22.91 -3.38 -9.29
C GLN A 211 -23.91 -2.26 -9.11
#